data_87354b3a55a71f306493ebf96a344cc4
#
_entry.id   87354b3a55a71f306493ebf96a344cc4
#
_cell.length_a   1.000
_cell.length_b   1.000
_cell.length_c   1.000
_cell.angle_alpha   90.00
_cell.angle_beta   90.00
_cell.angle_gamma   90.00
#
_symmetry.space_group_name_H-M   'P 1'
#
loop_
_entity.id
_entity.type
_entity.pdbx_description
1 polymer ?
#
loop_
_entity_poly.entity_id
_entity_poly.type
_entity_poly.pdbx_seq_one_letter_code
_entity_poly.pdbx_strand_id
1 'polypeptide(L)'
;MTDRTRVTEDISRLLEELDEIHPLLQSEAADSERLRRPTPVVQDALRASGIFGLMVPAELGGMAASPLQILQVMEKLSHADSSLGWLVRAVASETATAATYLSDEAVAELFTGGGFPLVAGQSTAFTGQAVRDGGGYRVSGVWQFAPGVSMATHINLAVTVRETGERLVCLVPRSALRISDNWDMLGLRATASLDYRAEDLLVDDTYVFRIGPEHVRRGRSVHGLSPALMAGLHQAAWSQGVGRRMLDELRELTRRKDPAGGSPVTSDEFFAEYARHFSHVRGTMALLRETWGDNESTLAARARLDDEQETMSRLACSLASRTAVEISQLVHRFAGAQVMRDGTLQRFFRDSHAGSQHRGSSHIVTQKCGRMLSGTLPAGSHWGFFDLVVPEQAAAGA
;
A
#
# COMPACT_ATOMS: atom_id res chain seq x y z
N MET A 1 -26.35 10.84 14.59
CA MET A 1 -25.00 11.09 14.03
C MET A 1 -25.01 10.58 12.61
N THR A 2 -24.62 11.36 11.62
CA THR A 2 -24.53 10.87 10.24
C THR A 2 -23.34 9.92 10.13
N ASP A 3 -23.41 8.95 9.24
CA ASP A 3 -22.34 7.97 8.96
C ASP A 3 -20.99 8.70 8.71
N ARG A 4 -21.03 9.82 8.01
CA ARG A 4 -19.84 10.66 7.70
C ARG A 4 -19.23 11.31 8.95
N THR A 5 -20.03 11.70 9.95
CA THR A 5 -19.53 12.28 11.21
C THR A 5 -18.80 11.22 12.03
N ARG A 6 -19.37 10.02 12.14
CA ARG A 6 -18.73 8.89 12.83
C ARG A 6 -17.38 8.52 12.22
N VAL A 7 -17.30 8.38 10.91
CA VAL A 7 -16.05 8.06 10.20
C VAL A 7 -14.97 9.11 10.47
N THR A 8 -15.34 10.39 10.49
CA THR A 8 -14.36 11.47 10.78
C THR A 8 -13.85 11.39 12.22
N GLU A 9 -14.72 11.09 13.19
CA GLU A 9 -14.33 10.92 14.59
C GLU A 9 -13.41 9.69 14.78
N ASP A 10 -13.73 8.56 14.13
CA ASP A 10 -12.92 7.35 14.18
C ASP A 10 -11.50 7.58 13.60
N ILE A 11 -11.39 8.31 12.50
CA ILE A 11 -10.08 8.66 11.90
C ILE A 11 -9.30 9.63 12.79
N SER A 12 -9.95 10.62 13.40
CA SER A 12 -9.28 11.55 14.32
C SER A 12 -8.72 10.80 15.53
N ARG A 13 -9.51 9.89 16.13
CA ARG A 13 -9.05 9.03 17.21
C ARG A 13 -7.88 8.14 16.78
N LEU A 14 -7.96 7.50 15.62
CA LEU A 14 -6.84 6.69 15.10
C LEU A 14 -5.55 7.51 14.95
N LEU A 15 -5.65 8.76 14.48
CA LEU A 15 -4.49 9.64 14.33
C LEU A 15 -3.88 10.03 15.68
N GLU A 16 -4.71 10.25 16.72
CA GLU A 16 -4.26 10.47 18.09
C GLU A 16 -3.57 9.22 18.67
N GLU A 17 -4.19 8.05 18.53
CA GLU A 17 -3.60 6.77 18.94
C GLU A 17 -2.27 6.49 18.24
N LEU A 18 -2.14 6.83 16.96
CA LEU A 18 -0.87 6.72 16.23
C LEU A 18 0.20 7.69 16.79
N ASP A 19 -0.17 8.87 17.29
CA ASP A 19 0.78 9.75 17.99
C ASP A 19 1.23 9.14 19.32
N GLU A 20 0.33 8.54 20.08
CA GLU A 20 0.62 7.91 21.35
C GLU A 20 1.58 6.72 21.21
N ILE A 21 1.33 5.86 20.21
CA ILE A 21 2.19 4.68 19.99
C ILE A 21 3.44 4.98 19.18
N HIS A 22 3.59 6.15 18.58
CA HIS A 22 4.73 6.52 17.75
C HIS A 22 6.09 6.29 18.39
N PRO A 23 6.33 6.66 19.68
CA PRO A 23 7.61 6.37 20.36
C PRO A 23 7.88 4.86 20.47
N LEU A 24 6.84 4.05 20.74
CA LEU A 24 6.95 2.60 20.80
C LEU A 24 7.37 2.03 19.43
N LEU A 25 6.70 2.45 18.34
CA LEU A 25 7.02 1.96 17.00
C LEU A 25 8.47 2.26 16.64
N GLN A 26 8.99 3.42 17.04
CA GLN A 26 10.37 3.79 16.79
C GLN A 26 11.38 3.01 17.63
N SER A 27 11.11 2.81 18.92
CA SER A 27 12.01 2.06 19.81
C SER A 27 12.12 0.58 19.43
N GLU A 28 11.03 -0.02 18.94
CA GLU A 28 10.94 -1.43 18.53
C GLU A 28 11.42 -1.69 17.08
N ALA A 29 11.73 -0.65 16.32
CA ALA A 29 12.02 -0.78 14.90
C ALA A 29 13.27 -1.63 14.61
N ALA A 30 14.34 -1.52 15.41
CA ALA A 30 15.55 -2.32 15.25
C ALA A 30 15.30 -3.80 15.57
N ASP A 31 14.50 -4.08 16.59
CA ASP A 31 14.15 -5.43 16.99
C ASP A 31 13.20 -6.08 15.99
N SER A 32 12.23 -5.32 15.50
CA SER A 32 11.34 -5.76 14.40
C SER A 32 12.13 -6.11 13.14
N GLU A 33 13.13 -5.31 12.77
CA GLU A 33 13.99 -5.59 11.62
C GLU A 33 14.82 -6.87 11.84
N ARG A 34 15.39 -7.07 13.03
CA ARG A 34 16.17 -8.27 13.40
C ARG A 34 15.30 -9.53 13.39
N LEU A 35 14.06 -9.42 13.88
CA LEU A 35 13.08 -10.50 13.83
C LEU A 35 12.49 -10.72 12.44
N ARG A 36 12.73 -9.83 11.49
CA ARG A 36 12.13 -9.81 10.16
C ARG A 36 10.58 -9.75 10.17
N ARG A 37 10.02 -9.25 11.27
CA ARG A 37 8.57 -9.04 11.51
C ARG A 37 8.37 -8.09 12.66
N PRO A 38 7.21 -7.44 12.80
CA PRO A 38 6.93 -6.61 13.96
C PRO A 38 7.08 -7.41 15.25
N THR A 39 7.64 -6.82 16.30
CA THR A 39 7.68 -7.43 17.62
C THR A 39 6.26 -7.68 18.15
N PRO A 40 6.04 -8.61 19.08
CA PRO A 40 4.71 -8.87 19.64
C PRO A 40 4.03 -7.60 20.18
N VAL A 41 4.76 -6.74 20.89
CA VAL A 41 4.21 -5.50 21.45
C VAL A 41 3.78 -4.51 20.35
N VAL A 42 4.50 -4.44 19.22
CA VAL A 42 4.10 -3.64 18.06
C VAL A 42 2.87 -4.23 17.38
N GLN A 43 2.79 -5.57 17.23
CA GLN A 43 1.60 -6.22 16.67
C GLN A 43 0.35 -5.94 17.52
N ASP A 44 0.48 -6.01 18.84
CA ASP A 44 -0.63 -5.75 19.77
C ASP A 44 -1.06 -4.28 19.72
N ALA A 45 -0.12 -3.33 19.69
CA ALA A 45 -0.40 -1.91 19.55
C ALA A 45 -1.14 -1.59 18.23
N LEU A 46 -0.69 -2.16 17.10
CA LEU A 46 -1.36 -1.98 15.80
C LEU A 46 -2.75 -2.62 15.76
N ARG A 47 -2.96 -3.76 16.43
CA ARG A 47 -4.30 -4.35 16.54
C ARG A 47 -5.22 -3.50 17.42
N ALA A 48 -4.73 -3.05 18.56
CA ALA A 48 -5.48 -2.23 19.50
C ALA A 48 -5.94 -0.90 18.88
N SER A 49 -5.12 -0.28 18.03
CA SER A 49 -5.48 0.96 17.32
C SER A 49 -6.61 0.79 16.29
N GLY A 50 -6.95 -0.44 15.92
CA GLY A 50 -7.95 -0.72 14.89
C GLY A 50 -7.53 -0.37 13.46
N ILE A 51 -6.26 -0.01 13.20
CA ILE A 51 -5.77 0.47 11.91
C ILE A 51 -6.03 -0.50 10.75
N PHE A 52 -6.12 -1.79 11.01
CA PHE A 52 -6.44 -2.80 9.99
C PHE A 52 -7.88 -2.71 9.47
N GLY A 53 -8.78 -2.03 10.24
CA GLY A 53 -10.13 -1.68 9.83
C GLY A 53 -10.25 -0.39 9.04
N LEU A 54 -9.14 0.30 8.72
CA LEU A 54 -9.11 1.61 8.07
C LEU A 54 -10.02 1.69 6.83
N MET A 55 -9.98 0.66 5.99
CA MET A 55 -10.74 0.61 4.73
C MET A 55 -11.89 -0.40 4.76
N VAL A 56 -12.08 -1.14 5.83
CA VAL A 56 -13.21 -2.06 5.95
C VAL A 56 -14.53 -1.26 5.88
N PRO A 57 -15.55 -1.73 5.15
CA PRO A 57 -16.86 -1.08 5.06
C PRO A 57 -17.47 -0.78 6.42
N ALA A 58 -18.12 0.39 6.55
CA ALA A 58 -18.71 0.86 7.80
C ALA A 58 -19.83 -0.08 8.33
N GLU A 59 -20.56 -0.72 7.42
CA GLU A 59 -21.59 -1.72 7.75
C GLU A 59 -21.02 -2.97 8.43
N LEU A 60 -19.72 -3.21 8.33
CA LEU A 60 -19.00 -4.27 9.04
C LEU A 60 -18.21 -3.73 10.25
N GLY A 61 -18.47 -2.50 10.66
CA GLY A 61 -17.80 -1.86 11.79
C GLY A 61 -16.41 -1.27 11.46
N GLY A 62 -16.03 -1.22 10.19
CA GLY A 62 -14.80 -0.58 9.74
C GLY A 62 -14.90 0.95 9.66
N MET A 63 -13.77 1.60 9.38
CA MET A 63 -13.70 3.06 9.30
C MET A 63 -14.13 3.59 7.92
N ALA A 64 -14.15 2.76 6.87
CA ALA A 64 -14.48 3.15 5.49
C ALA A 64 -13.81 4.47 5.07
N ALA A 65 -12.52 4.62 5.41
CA ALA A 65 -11.76 5.85 5.24
C ALA A 65 -11.74 6.31 3.80
N SER A 66 -11.85 7.62 3.60
CA SER A 66 -11.73 8.24 2.28
C SER A 66 -10.27 8.23 1.78
N PRO A 67 -10.02 8.42 0.48
CA PRO A 67 -8.66 8.50 -0.06
C PRO A 67 -7.76 9.51 0.65
N LEU A 68 -8.26 10.70 0.99
CA LEU A 68 -7.48 11.70 1.73
C LEU A 68 -7.18 11.28 3.18
N GLN A 69 -8.11 10.58 3.82
CA GLN A 69 -7.90 10.03 5.15
C GLN A 69 -6.89 8.88 5.14
N ILE A 70 -6.96 7.99 4.14
CA ILE A 70 -5.95 6.95 3.91
C ILE A 70 -4.57 7.57 3.70
N LEU A 71 -4.48 8.60 2.85
CA LEU A 71 -3.23 9.33 2.61
C LEU A 71 -2.64 9.86 3.91
N GLN A 72 -3.44 10.47 4.78
CA GLN A 72 -3.01 11.04 6.04
C GLN A 72 -2.54 9.98 7.04
N VAL A 73 -3.33 8.92 7.25
CA VAL A 73 -3.02 7.84 8.21
C VAL A 73 -1.78 7.08 7.78
N MET A 74 -1.71 6.70 6.51
CA MET A 74 -0.59 5.91 5.99
C MET A 74 0.71 6.71 5.91
N GLU A 75 0.64 8.00 5.60
CA GLU A 75 1.79 8.90 5.64
C GLU A 75 2.35 9.00 7.07
N LYS A 76 1.49 9.20 8.07
CA LYS A 76 1.86 9.28 9.48
C LYS A 76 2.52 7.99 9.99
N LEU A 77 1.91 6.84 9.71
CA LEU A 77 2.48 5.54 10.10
C LEU A 77 3.83 5.29 9.42
N SER A 78 3.95 5.59 8.12
CA SER A 78 5.18 5.38 7.36
C SER A 78 6.31 6.32 7.76
N HIS A 79 5.98 7.48 8.32
CA HIS A 79 6.94 8.38 8.97
C HIS A 79 7.47 7.79 10.29
N ALA A 80 6.63 7.09 11.05
CA ALA A 80 7.06 6.42 12.28
C ALA A 80 7.99 5.24 11.98
N ASP A 81 7.55 4.34 11.09
CA ASP A 81 8.33 3.20 10.61
C ASP A 81 7.92 2.80 9.19
N SER A 82 8.88 2.76 8.28
CA SER A 82 8.68 2.46 6.86
C SER A 82 8.19 1.04 6.60
N SER A 83 8.72 0.05 7.34
CA SER A 83 8.30 -1.34 7.22
C SER A 83 6.87 -1.56 7.73
N LEU A 84 6.50 -0.92 8.85
CA LEU A 84 5.13 -0.99 9.39
C LEU A 84 4.13 -0.31 8.45
N GLY A 85 4.47 0.86 7.88
CA GLY A 85 3.66 1.50 6.86
C GLY A 85 3.41 0.57 5.67
N TRP A 86 4.45 -0.13 5.21
CA TRP A 86 4.34 -1.10 4.12
C TRP A 86 3.48 -2.31 4.48
N LEU A 87 3.64 -2.86 5.67
CA LEU A 87 2.88 -4.01 6.16
C LEU A 87 1.41 -3.68 6.30
N VAL A 88 1.10 -2.57 7.00
CA VAL A 88 -0.29 -2.20 7.31
C VAL A 88 -1.05 -1.88 6.03
N ARG A 89 -0.46 -1.15 5.06
CA ARG A 89 -1.13 -0.88 3.78
C ARG A 89 -1.57 -2.15 3.07
N ALA A 90 -0.74 -3.20 3.12
CA ALA A 90 -1.05 -4.48 2.47
C ALA A 90 -2.15 -5.23 3.23
N VAL A 91 -1.99 -5.42 4.54
CA VAL A 91 -2.97 -6.18 5.35
C VAL A 91 -4.32 -5.48 5.39
N ALA A 92 -4.35 -4.14 5.56
CA ALA A 92 -5.60 -3.40 5.55
C ALA A 92 -6.31 -3.44 4.18
N SER A 93 -5.54 -3.39 3.06
CA SER A 93 -6.11 -3.54 1.71
C SER A 93 -6.69 -4.92 1.48
N GLU A 94 -5.97 -5.98 1.84
CA GLU A 94 -6.45 -7.36 1.63
C GLU A 94 -7.64 -7.67 2.54
N THR A 95 -7.65 -7.14 3.78
CA THR A 95 -8.81 -7.24 4.70
C THR A 95 -10.04 -6.54 4.12
N ALA A 96 -9.88 -5.32 3.62
CA ALA A 96 -10.96 -4.58 2.98
C ALA A 96 -11.44 -5.25 1.68
N THR A 97 -10.53 -5.86 0.91
CA THR A 97 -10.88 -6.64 -0.28
C THR A 97 -11.77 -7.83 0.08
N ALA A 98 -11.38 -8.62 1.07
CA ALA A 98 -12.22 -9.70 1.58
C ALA A 98 -13.60 -9.19 2.06
N ALA A 99 -13.61 -8.13 2.87
CA ALA A 99 -14.85 -7.51 3.38
C ALA A 99 -15.79 -7.05 2.25
N THR A 100 -15.21 -6.51 1.15
CA THR A 100 -15.97 -5.94 0.04
C THR A 100 -16.58 -6.98 -0.88
N TYR A 101 -15.85 -8.06 -1.16
CA TYR A 101 -16.19 -8.96 -2.27
C TYR A 101 -16.71 -10.35 -1.84
N LEU A 102 -16.41 -10.82 -0.62
CA LEU A 102 -16.89 -12.11 -0.13
C LEU A 102 -18.42 -12.22 -0.12
N SER A 103 -18.91 -13.46 -0.17
CA SER A 103 -20.35 -13.76 0.02
C SER A 103 -20.87 -13.24 1.37
N ASP A 104 -22.18 -13.08 1.50
CA ASP A 104 -22.81 -12.66 2.75
C ASP A 104 -22.63 -13.71 3.85
N GLU A 105 -22.62 -14.98 3.46
CA GLU A 105 -22.38 -16.11 4.34
C GLU A 105 -20.97 -16.08 4.92
N ALA A 106 -19.94 -15.96 4.08
CA ALA A 106 -18.55 -15.87 4.53
C ALA A 106 -18.30 -14.64 5.43
N VAL A 107 -18.93 -13.51 5.10
CA VAL A 107 -18.81 -12.29 5.93
C VAL A 107 -19.50 -12.46 7.27
N ALA A 108 -20.69 -13.08 7.31
CA ALA A 108 -21.39 -13.35 8.55
C ALA A 108 -20.59 -14.28 9.48
N GLU A 109 -19.77 -15.17 8.92
CA GLU A 109 -18.87 -16.02 9.69
C GLU A 109 -17.62 -15.27 10.19
N LEU A 110 -16.96 -14.54 9.31
CA LEU A 110 -15.61 -14.03 9.54
C LEU A 110 -15.54 -12.64 10.16
N PHE A 111 -16.56 -11.80 9.95
CA PHE A 111 -16.61 -10.40 10.43
C PHE A 111 -17.59 -10.23 11.61
N THR A 112 -17.62 -11.19 12.51
CA THR A 112 -18.49 -11.18 13.69
C THR A 112 -17.72 -10.84 14.97
N GLY A 113 -18.43 -10.47 16.02
CA GLY A 113 -17.87 -10.30 17.36
C GLY A 113 -17.04 -9.03 17.57
N GLY A 114 -17.15 -8.03 16.69
CA GLY A 114 -16.47 -6.73 16.84
C GLY A 114 -15.00 -6.71 16.45
N GLY A 115 -14.50 -7.76 15.77
CA GLY A 115 -13.16 -7.83 15.21
C GLY A 115 -13.16 -8.17 13.72
N PHE A 116 -12.01 -7.96 13.05
CA PHE A 116 -11.81 -8.31 11.66
C PHE A 116 -10.81 -9.45 11.54
N PRO A 117 -10.99 -10.39 10.59
CA PRO A 117 -9.90 -11.27 10.22
C PRO A 117 -8.77 -10.42 9.66
N LEU A 118 -7.54 -10.65 10.09
CA LEU A 118 -6.39 -10.06 9.41
C LEU A 118 -6.11 -10.86 8.16
N VAL A 119 -6.29 -10.23 7.00
CA VAL A 119 -6.08 -10.88 5.71
C VAL A 119 -4.79 -10.35 5.09
N ALA A 120 -3.92 -11.25 4.68
CA ALA A 120 -2.75 -10.96 3.86
C ALA A 120 -2.86 -11.67 2.51
N GLY A 121 -1.83 -11.60 1.69
CA GLY A 121 -1.77 -12.35 0.44
C GLY A 121 -1.69 -11.49 -0.78
N GLN A 122 -2.12 -12.04 -1.91
CA GLN A 122 -2.02 -11.43 -3.23
C GLN A 122 -3.34 -11.60 -3.98
N SER A 123 -4.19 -10.58 -3.95
CA SER A 123 -5.48 -10.57 -4.66
C SER A 123 -5.36 -10.27 -6.16
N THR A 124 -4.18 -9.88 -6.63
CA THR A 124 -3.99 -9.41 -8.03
C THR A 124 -2.84 -10.11 -8.77
N ALA A 125 -2.08 -10.96 -8.08
CA ALA A 125 -1.02 -11.78 -8.69
C ALA A 125 -1.58 -13.18 -9.01
N PHE A 126 -2.21 -13.33 -10.17
CA PHE A 126 -2.89 -14.56 -10.61
C PHE A 126 -1.90 -15.64 -11.04
N THR A 127 -0.99 -16.01 -10.12
CA THR A 127 0.03 -17.06 -10.34
C THR A 127 -0.46 -18.45 -9.99
N GLY A 128 -1.54 -18.56 -9.21
CA GLY A 128 -2.18 -19.83 -8.89
C GLY A 128 -3.09 -20.36 -9.99
N GLN A 129 -3.37 -21.64 -9.93
CA GLN A 129 -4.31 -22.35 -10.79
C GLN A 129 -5.45 -22.92 -9.97
N ALA A 130 -6.66 -22.87 -10.49
CA ALA A 130 -7.83 -23.49 -9.91
C ALA A 130 -8.50 -24.42 -10.91
N VAL A 131 -9.04 -25.52 -10.41
CA VAL A 131 -9.83 -26.50 -11.18
C VAL A 131 -11.15 -26.69 -10.44
N ARG A 132 -12.27 -26.64 -11.16
CA ARG A 132 -13.59 -26.83 -10.55
C ARG A 132 -13.72 -28.23 -9.94
N ASP A 133 -14.16 -28.31 -8.70
CA ASP A 133 -14.40 -29.60 -8.01
C ASP A 133 -15.65 -29.48 -7.11
N GLY A 134 -16.74 -30.07 -7.56
CA GLY A 134 -18.04 -30.04 -6.85
C GLY A 134 -18.52 -28.63 -6.56
N GLY A 135 -18.75 -28.32 -5.27
CA GLY A 135 -19.16 -27.00 -4.76
C GLY A 135 -18.00 -26.04 -4.47
N GLY A 136 -16.86 -26.22 -5.14
CA GLY A 136 -15.69 -25.37 -4.91
C GLY A 136 -14.61 -25.53 -5.97
N TYR A 137 -13.37 -25.21 -5.59
CA TYR A 137 -12.19 -25.27 -6.45
C TYR A 137 -11.03 -25.95 -5.77
N ARG A 138 -10.29 -26.80 -6.48
CA ARG A 138 -8.96 -27.26 -6.09
C ARG A 138 -7.93 -26.24 -6.56
N VAL A 139 -7.18 -25.72 -5.60
CA VAL A 139 -6.25 -24.61 -5.80
C VAL A 139 -4.83 -25.09 -5.57
N SER A 140 -3.95 -24.77 -6.53
CA SER A 140 -2.51 -25.00 -6.41
C SER A 140 -1.74 -23.78 -6.92
N GLY A 141 -0.65 -23.43 -6.25
CA GLY A 141 0.19 -22.32 -6.67
C GLY A 141 1.22 -21.91 -5.65
N VAL A 142 2.06 -20.97 -6.09
CA VAL A 142 3.04 -20.26 -5.25
C VAL A 142 2.83 -18.78 -5.45
N TRP A 143 2.72 -18.05 -4.36
CA TRP A 143 2.63 -16.60 -4.34
C TRP A 143 3.79 -16.05 -3.51
N GLN A 144 4.34 -14.95 -3.95
CA GLN A 144 5.52 -14.34 -3.37
C GLN A 144 5.22 -12.95 -2.81
N PHE A 145 6.04 -12.53 -1.86
CA PHE A 145 6.01 -11.16 -1.32
C PHE A 145 4.66 -10.79 -0.67
N ALA A 146 4.20 -11.55 0.34
CA ALA A 146 2.99 -11.23 1.10
C ALA A 146 3.32 -10.53 2.44
N PRO A 147 3.28 -9.18 2.51
CA PRO A 147 3.51 -8.47 3.76
C PRO A 147 2.50 -8.89 4.82
N GLY A 148 2.98 -9.10 6.06
CA GLY A 148 2.10 -9.39 7.20
C GLY A 148 1.56 -10.82 7.24
N VAL A 149 1.96 -11.73 6.34
CA VAL A 149 1.47 -13.12 6.33
C VAL A 149 1.74 -13.86 7.65
N SER A 150 2.79 -13.46 8.39
CA SER A 150 3.13 -14.04 9.69
C SER A 150 2.09 -13.75 10.78
N MET A 151 1.35 -12.66 10.68
CA MET A 151 0.34 -12.23 11.65
C MET A 151 -1.10 -12.36 11.15
N ALA A 152 -1.28 -12.69 9.88
CA ALA A 152 -2.60 -12.87 9.27
C ALA A 152 -3.30 -14.13 9.79
N THR A 153 -4.63 -14.08 9.85
CA THR A 153 -5.50 -15.22 10.14
C THR A 153 -5.91 -15.94 8.86
N HIS A 154 -6.10 -15.16 7.78
CA HIS A 154 -6.52 -15.66 6.47
C HIS A 154 -5.63 -15.08 5.36
N ILE A 155 -5.62 -15.76 4.22
CA ILE A 155 -4.79 -15.40 3.07
C ILE A 155 -5.62 -15.40 1.80
N ASN A 156 -5.52 -14.34 1.01
CA ASN A 156 -6.06 -14.28 -0.34
C ASN A 156 -5.12 -14.95 -1.34
N LEU A 157 -5.69 -15.81 -2.17
CA LEU A 157 -5.02 -16.54 -3.26
C LEU A 157 -5.63 -16.11 -4.60
N ALA A 158 -4.91 -15.31 -5.37
CA ALA A 158 -5.34 -15.00 -6.74
C ALA A 158 -5.02 -16.16 -7.68
N VAL A 159 -6.02 -16.68 -8.36
CA VAL A 159 -5.94 -17.88 -9.20
C VAL A 159 -6.57 -17.65 -10.56
N THR A 160 -6.14 -18.43 -11.56
CA THR A 160 -6.79 -18.54 -12.86
C THR A 160 -7.43 -19.92 -12.97
N VAL A 161 -8.71 -19.97 -13.28
CA VAL A 161 -9.45 -21.21 -13.52
C VAL A 161 -8.94 -21.83 -14.82
N ARG A 162 -8.46 -23.05 -14.77
CA ARG A 162 -7.79 -23.70 -15.89
C ARG A 162 -8.71 -23.85 -17.12
N GLU A 163 -9.97 -24.21 -16.86
CA GLU A 163 -10.94 -24.54 -17.91
C GLU A 163 -11.45 -23.30 -18.65
N THR A 164 -11.60 -22.17 -17.93
CA THR A 164 -12.28 -20.99 -18.45
C THR A 164 -11.36 -19.79 -18.63
N GLY A 165 -10.16 -19.79 -18.01
CA GLY A 165 -9.30 -18.62 -17.94
C GLY A 165 -9.79 -17.53 -16.97
N GLU A 166 -10.86 -17.81 -16.23
CA GLU A 166 -11.46 -16.86 -15.28
C GLU A 166 -10.50 -16.58 -14.13
N ARG A 167 -10.47 -15.31 -13.69
CA ARG A 167 -9.65 -14.85 -12.57
C ARG A 167 -10.50 -14.76 -11.32
N LEU A 168 -10.09 -15.50 -10.30
CA LEU A 168 -10.77 -15.60 -9.00
C LEU A 168 -9.80 -15.30 -7.87
N VAL A 169 -10.34 -14.93 -6.73
CA VAL A 169 -9.61 -14.88 -5.45
C VAL A 169 -10.29 -15.85 -4.49
N CYS A 170 -9.46 -16.67 -3.85
CA CYS A 170 -9.90 -17.64 -2.85
C CYS A 170 -9.39 -17.18 -1.49
N LEU A 171 -10.26 -16.99 -0.50
CA LEU A 171 -9.86 -16.73 0.88
C LEU A 171 -9.73 -18.05 1.63
N VAL A 172 -8.58 -18.28 2.27
CA VAL A 172 -8.33 -19.50 3.02
C VAL A 172 -7.73 -19.21 4.39
N PRO A 173 -7.94 -20.05 5.41
CA PRO A 173 -7.21 -19.95 6.66
C PRO A 173 -5.70 -20.06 6.41
N ARG A 174 -4.90 -19.22 7.08
CA ARG A 174 -3.44 -19.25 6.97
C ARG A 174 -2.87 -20.66 7.27
N SER A 175 -3.49 -21.38 8.20
CA SER A 175 -3.07 -22.75 8.59
C SER A 175 -3.19 -23.79 7.47
N ALA A 176 -3.97 -23.51 6.42
CA ALA A 176 -4.11 -24.40 5.26
C ALA A 176 -2.94 -24.28 4.27
N LEU A 177 -2.02 -23.33 4.48
CA LEU A 177 -0.93 -23.03 3.56
C LEU A 177 0.43 -23.36 4.16
N ARG A 178 1.38 -23.66 3.28
CA ARG A 178 2.80 -23.75 3.64
C ARG A 178 3.43 -22.37 3.44
N ILE A 179 3.92 -21.78 4.54
CA ILE A 179 4.61 -20.49 4.53
C ILE A 179 6.11 -20.76 4.52
N SER A 180 6.85 -20.09 3.63
CA SER A 180 8.31 -20.18 3.53
C SER A 180 8.95 -19.05 4.33
N ASP A 181 9.87 -19.37 5.26
CA ASP A 181 10.65 -18.34 5.99
C ASP A 181 11.87 -17.92 5.14
N ASN A 182 11.60 -17.18 4.07
CA ASN A 182 12.59 -16.80 3.06
C ASN A 182 12.77 -15.27 2.91
N TRP A 183 12.36 -14.47 3.90
CA TRP A 183 12.44 -13.02 3.81
C TRP A 183 13.81 -12.50 4.24
N ASP A 184 14.76 -12.42 3.31
CA ASP A 184 16.09 -11.83 3.50
C ASP A 184 16.36 -10.80 2.40
N MET A 185 16.00 -9.56 2.65
CA MET A 185 15.96 -8.50 1.65
C MET A 185 16.78 -7.29 2.06
N LEU A 186 17.13 -6.45 1.06
CA LEU A 186 17.85 -5.20 1.26
C LEU A 186 17.16 -4.28 2.28
N GLY A 187 15.85 -4.08 2.14
CA GLY A 187 15.02 -3.21 2.97
C GLY A 187 13.64 -3.81 3.21
N LEU A 188 12.79 -3.08 3.92
CA LEU A 188 11.46 -3.51 4.34
C LEU A 188 11.51 -4.83 5.13
N ARG A 189 12.57 -5.03 5.91
CA ARG A 189 12.88 -6.32 6.54
C ARG A 189 11.86 -6.73 7.58
N ALA A 190 11.27 -5.75 8.29
CA ALA A 190 10.25 -6.03 9.31
C ALA A 190 8.85 -6.32 8.75
N THR A 191 8.67 -6.42 7.43
CA THR A 191 7.35 -6.67 6.82
C THR A 191 6.95 -8.14 6.82
N ALA A 192 7.89 -9.08 7.02
CA ALA A 192 7.66 -10.52 6.84
C ALA A 192 6.91 -10.83 5.54
N SER A 193 7.37 -10.27 4.41
CA SER A 193 6.73 -10.48 3.11
C SER A 193 7.07 -11.86 2.54
N LEU A 194 6.70 -12.90 3.29
CA LEU A 194 7.05 -14.29 3.03
C LEU A 194 6.31 -14.84 1.81
N ASP A 195 6.87 -15.87 1.21
CA ASP A 195 6.22 -16.66 0.18
C ASP A 195 5.31 -17.72 0.81
N TYR A 196 4.26 -18.09 0.08
CA TYR A 196 3.31 -19.11 0.52
C TYR A 196 2.84 -19.96 -0.65
N ARG A 197 2.40 -21.18 -0.32
CA ARG A 197 2.06 -22.21 -1.28
C ARG A 197 0.80 -22.95 -0.87
N ALA A 198 -0.06 -23.24 -1.85
CA ALA A 198 -1.14 -24.22 -1.79
C ALA A 198 -0.84 -25.40 -2.72
N GLU A 199 -1.17 -26.61 -2.29
CA GLU A 199 -1.05 -27.83 -3.08
C GLU A 199 -2.38 -28.60 -2.98
N ASP A 200 -3.11 -28.64 -4.09
CA ASP A 200 -4.40 -29.36 -4.23
C ASP A 200 -5.41 -29.01 -3.11
N LEU A 201 -5.43 -27.74 -2.70
CA LEU A 201 -6.28 -27.26 -1.60
C LEU A 201 -7.72 -27.07 -2.09
N LEU A 202 -8.69 -27.79 -1.50
CA LEU A 202 -10.10 -27.59 -1.77
C LEU A 202 -10.58 -26.31 -1.06
N VAL A 203 -11.18 -25.38 -1.81
CA VAL A 203 -11.77 -24.14 -1.33
C VAL A 203 -13.24 -24.11 -1.73
N ASP A 204 -14.13 -23.97 -0.77
CA ASP A 204 -15.57 -23.86 -0.99
C ASP A 204 -15.95 -22.56 -1.72
N ASP A 205 -16.98 -22.60 -2.57
CA ASP A 205 -17.48 -21.46 -3.34
C ASP A 205 -17.84 -20.27 -2.46
N THR A 206 -18.23 -20.47 -1.21
CA THR A 206 -18.55 -19.44 -0.23
C THR A 206 -17.39 -18.46 -0.02
N TYR A 207 -16.13 -18.95 -0.12
CA TYR A 207 -14.92 -18.17 0.10
C TYR A 207 -14.22 -17.76 -1.21
N VAL A 208 -14.92 -17.89 -2.34
CA VAL A 208 -14.39 -17.52 -3.66
C VAL A 208 -15.10 -16.28 -4.18
N PHE A 209 -14.35 -15.32 -4.70
CA PHE A 209 -14.90 -14.07 -5.21
C PHE A 209 -14.13 -13.52 -6.41
N ARG A 210 -14.75 -12.58 -7.12
CA ARG A 210 -14.16 -11.80 -8.20
C ARG A 210 -13.91 -10.38 -7.73
N ILE A 211 -12.86 -9.77 -8.24
CA ILE A 211 -12.57 -8.34 -8.01
C ILE A 211 -12.95 -7.56 -9.26
N GLY A 212 -13.70 -6.50 -9.06
CA GLY A 212 -14.12 -5.59 -10.12
C GLY A 212 -15.26 -4.70 -9.64
N PRO A 213 -15.47 -3.54 -10.26
CA PRO A 213 -16.53 -2.61 -9.84
C PRO A 213 -17.93 -3.25 -9.85
N GLU A 214 -18.16 -4.19 -10.78
CA GLU A 214 -19.41 -4.93 -10.95
C GLU A 214 -19.63 -6.00 -9.88
N HIS A 215 -18.59 -6.35 -9.11
CA HIS A 215 -18.62 -7.39 -8.08
C HIS A 215 -18.60 -6.84 -6.66
N VAL A 216 -18.58 -5.51 -6.50
CA VAL A 216 -18.63 -4.84 -5.17
C VAL A 216 -19.96 -5.17 -4.49
N ARG A 217 -19.88 -5.88 -3.39
CA ARG A 217 -21.06 -6.24 -2.55
C ARG A 217 -21.32 -5.23 -1.44
N ARG A 218 -20.25 -4.66 -0.86
CA ARG A 218 -20.30 -3.78 0.33
C ARG A 218 -19.32 -2.63 0.18
N GLY A 219 -19.55 -1.58 0.94
CA GLY A 219 -18.73 -0.39 0.95
C GLY A 219 -19.12 0.64 -0.10
N ARG A 220 -18.42 1.79 -0.06
CA ARG A 220 -18.62 2.95 -0.95
C ARG A 220 -17.29 3.61 -1.23
N SER A 221 -17.28 4.56 -2.15
CA SER A 221 -16.11 5.41 -2.42
C SER A 221 -14.86 4.63 -2.78
N VAL A 222 -13.96 4.47 -1.84
CA VAL A 222 -12.65 3.81 -2.02
C VAL A 222 -12.77 2.38 -2.58
N HIS A 223 -13.87 1.66 -2.28
CA HIS A 223 -14.10 0.30 -2.77
C HIS A 223 -14.44 0.23 -4.28
N GLY A 224 -14.78 1.37 -4.89
CA GLY A 224 -14.94 1.51 -6.33
C GLY A 224 -13.62 1.71 -7.09
N LEU A 225 -12.52 1.95 -6.38
CA LEU A 225 -11.20 2.10 -6.98
C LEU A 225 -10.66 0.77 -7.50
N SER A 226 -9.98 0.83 -8.65
CA SER A 226 -9.24 -0.34 -9.11
C SER A 226 -8.11 -0.69 -8.12
N PRO A 227 -7.74 -1.98 -8.00
CA PRO A 227 -6.60 -2.38 -7.14
C PRO A 227 -5.31 -1.63 -7.47
N ALA A 228 -5.10 -1.24 -8.73
CA ALA A 228 -3.92 -0.47 -9.14
C ALA A 228 -3.93 0.96 -8.58
N LEU A 229 -5.08 1.63 -8.58
CA LEU A 229 -5.24 2.97 -8.00
C LEU A 229 -5.12 2.94 -6.48
N MET A 230 -5.72 1.94 -5.83
CA MET A 230 -5.59 1.74 -4.38
C MET A 230 -4.12 1.51 -3.98
N ALA A 231 -3.43 0.62 -4.70
CA ALA A 231 -2.00 0.39 -4.47
C ALA A 231 -1.17 1.66 -4.72
N GLY A 232 -1.53 2.49 -5.71
CA GLY A 232 -0.92 3.78 -5.98
C GLY A 232 -1.11 4.79 -4.86
N LEU A 233 -2.32 4.91 -4.32
CA LEU A 233 -2.62 5.77 -3.17
C LEU A 233 -1.76 5.42 -1.96
N HIS A 234 -1.72 4.14 -1.60
CA HIS A 234 -0.91 3.66 -0.48
C HIS A 234 0.58 3.83 -0.72
N GLN A 235 1.06 3.59 -1.94
CA GLN A 235 2.45 3.78 -2.30
C GLN A 235 2.86 5.25 -2.19
N ALA A 236 2.00 6.16 -2.63
CA ALA A 236 2.23 7.59 -2.52
C ALA A 236 2.29 8.06 -1.06
N ALA A 237 1.32 7.63 -0.23
CA ALA A 237 1.28 7.93 1.19
C ALA A 237 2.52 7.43 1.93
N TRP A 238 2.90 6.18 1.66
CA TRP A 238 4.12 5.56 2.20
C TRP A 238 5.36 6.36 1.81
N SER A 239 5.52 6.69 0.54
CA SER A 239 6.67 7.43 0.02
C SER A 239 6.79 8.82 0.64
N GLN A 240 5.67 9.51 0.86
CA GLN A 240 5.63 10.81 1.53
C GLN A 240 6.09 10.70 2.99
N GLY A 241 5.61 9.71 3.74
CA GLY A 241 6.02 9.48 5.12
C GLY A 241 7.52 9.17 5.22
N VAL A 242 8.02 8.30 4.35
CA VAL A 242 9.44 7.92 4.29
C VAL A 242 10.33 9.11 3.93
N GLY A 243 9.97 9.88 2.88
CA GLY A 243 10.73 11.05 2.47
C GLY A 243 10.77 12.14 3.54
N ARG A 244 9.62 12.41 4.18
CA ARG A 244 9.52 13.38 5.27
C ARG A 244 10.37 12.97 6.47
N ARG A 245 10.33 11.69 6.87
CA ARG A 245 11.15 11.19 7.97
C ARG A 245 12.64 11.39 7.71
N MET A 246 13.12 11.06 6.52
CA MET A 246 14.53 11.26 6.18
C MET A 246 14.95 12.73 6.26
N LEU A 247 14.09 13.66 5.83
CA LEU A 247 14.37 15.11 5.98
C LEU A 247 14.38 15.52 7.45
N ASP A 248 13.47 15.01 8.28
CA ASP A 248 13.44 15.31 9.71
C ASP A 248 14.72 14.80 10.42
N GLU A 249 15.17 13.59 10.09
CA GLU A 249 16.42 13.03 10.63
C GLU A 249 17.65 13.84 10.18
N LEU A 250 17.70 14.31 8.94
CA LEU A 250 18.77 15.19 8.46
C LEU A 250 18.77 16.52 9.23
N ARG A 251 17.58 17.09 9.48
CA ARG A 251 17.44 18.31 10.27
C ARG A 251 17.96 18.13 11.69
N GLU A 252 17.61 17.01 12.33
CA GLU A 252 18.11 16.70 13.68
C GLU A 252 19.63 16.44 13.68
N LEU A 253 20.15 15.78 12.66
CA LEU A 253 21.59 15.58 12.51
C LEU A 253 22.31 16.93 12.37
N THR A 254 21.79 17.87 11.56
CA THR A 254 22.35 19.21 11.40
C THR A 254 22.42 19.98 12.71
N ARG A 255 21.33 19.94 13.51
CA ARG A 255 21.26 20.62 14.82
C ARG A 255 22.28 20.12 15.84
N ARG A 256 22.71 18.86 15.71
CA ARG A 256 23.69 18.24 16.61
C ARG A 256 25.13 18.47 16.18
N LYS A 257 25.38 19.08 15.02
CA LYS A 257 26.71 19.31 14.49
C LYS A 257 27.17 20.73 14.73
N ASP A 258 28.43 20.88 15.13
CA ASP A 258 29.10 22.17 15.17
C ASP A 258 29.28 22.68 13.73
N PRO A 259 28.77 23.86 13.38
CA PRO A 259 28.98 24.43 12.06
C PRO A 259 30.46 24.64 11.71
N ALA A 260 31.30 24.94 12.71
CA ALA A 260 32.75 25.11 12.52
C ALA A 260 33.49 23.76 12.30
N GLY A 261 32.82 22.64 12.58
CA GLY A 261 33.40 21.30 12.49
C GLY A 261 33.53 20.71 11.07
N GLY A 262 33.13 21.45 10.04
CA GLY A 262 33.29 21.04 8.63
C GLY A 262 32.42 19.83 8.23
N SER A 263 31.32 19.56 8.94
CA SER A 263 30.42 18.46 8.59
C SER A 263 29.67 18.73 7.29
N PRO A 264 29.49 17.73 6.38
CA PRO A 264 28.75 17.94 5.14
C PRO A 264 27.33 18.51 5.35
N VAL A 265 26.61 18.12 6.43
CA VAL A 265 25.26 18.64 6.76
C VAL A 265 25.23 20.07 7.28
N THR A 266 26.38 20.74 7.38
CA THR A 266 26.49 22.17 7.75
C THR A 266 27.02 23.04 6.61
N SER A 267 27.14 22.48 5.39
CA SER A 267 27.60 23.22 4.22
C SER A 267 26.47 23.99 3.54
N ASP A 268 26.81 25.10 2.87
CA ASP A 268 25.85 25.88 2.07
C ASP A 268 25.20 25.01 0.97
N GLU A 269 25.96 24.11 0.37
CA GLU A 269 25.45 23.15 -0.60
C GLU A 269 24.34 22.27 0.00
N PHE A 270 24.56 21.74 1.20
CA PHE A 270 23.54 20.96 1.89
C PHE A 270 22.28 21.79 2.13
N PHE A 271 22.39 23.01 2.61
CA PHE A 271 21.22 23.84 2.87
C PHE A 271 20.41 24.15 1.61
N ALA A 272 21.08 24.40 0.48
CA ALA A 272 20.41 24.59 -0.81
C ALA A 272 19.67 23.32 -1.26
N GLU A 273 20.32 22.17 -1.19
CA GLU A 273 19.71 20.87 -1.55
C GLU A 273 18.59 20.46 -0.59
N TYR A 274 18.77 20.69 0.72
CA TYR A 274 17.72 20.43 1.72
C TYR A 274 16.46 21.26 1.43
N ALA A 275 16.61 22.55 1.17
CA ALA A 275 15.50 23.45 0.83
C ALA A 275 14.77 22.98 -0.45
N ARG A 276 15.52 22.56 -1.47
CA ARG A 276 14.97 22.03 -2.73
C ARG A 276 14.14 20.77 -2.47
N HIS A 277 14.68 19.79 -1.74
CA HIS A 277 13.97 18.54 -1.46
C HIS A 277 12.78 18.74 -0.50
N PHE A 278 12.89 19.65 0.45
CA PHE A 278 11.78 20.04 1.32
C PHE A 278 10.61 20.63 0.49
N SER A 279 10.91 21.49 -0.50
CA SER A 279 9.89 22.03 -1.39
C SER A 279 9.27 20.95 -2.28
N HIS A 280 10.04 19.96 -2.75
CA HIS A 280 9.53 18.83 -3.54
C HIS A 280 8.55 17.98 -2.73
N VAL A 281 8.85 17.64 -1.49
CA VAL A 281 7.92 16.90 -0.61
C VAL A 281 6.63 17.67 -0.41
N ARG A 282 6.72 18.98 -0.14
CA ARG A 282 5.54 19.85 0.05
C ARG A 282 4.71 19.95 -1.22
N GLY A 283 5.37 20.16 -2.37
CA GLY A 283 4.70 20.24 -3.66
C GLY A 283 4.03 18.91 -4.06
N THR A 284 4.72 17.80 -3.83
CA THR A 284 4.15 16.47 -4.10
C THR A 284 2.94 16.17 -3.21
N MET A 285 2.98 16.53 -1.93
CA MET A 285 1.82 16.39 -1.04
C MET A 285 0.65 17.27 -1.48
N ALA A 286 0.92 18.48 -1.97
CA ALA A 286 -0.13 19.37 -2.50
C ALA A 286 -0.79 18.75 -3.73
N LEU A 287 -0.01 18.23 -4.68
CA LEU A 287 -0.53 17.51 -5.86
C LEU A 287 -1.35 16.28 -5.45
N LEU A 288 -0.88 15.48 -4.49
CA LEU A 288 -1.63 14.32 -4.00
C LEU A 288 -2.98 14.72 -3.40
N ARG A 289 -3.01 15.79 -2.60
CA ARG A 289 -4.26 16.27 -2.01
C ARG A 289 -5.23 16.82 -3.04
N GLU A 290 -4.76 17.55 -4.02
CA GLU A 290 -5.56 18.04 -5.13
C GLU A 290 -6.15 16.88 -5.93
N THR A 291 -5.30 15.96 -6.41
CA THR A 291 -5.70 14.80 -7.21
C THR A 291 -6.70 13.92 -6.47
N TRP A 292 -6.42 13.57 -5.21
CA TRP A 292 -7.30 12.67 -4.46
C TRP A 292 -8.55 13.38 -3.91
N GLY A 293 -8.51 14.70 -3.71
CA GLY A 293 -9.69 15.52 -3.39
C GLY A 293 -10.68 15.57 -4.55
N ASP A 294 -10.18 15.72 -5.78
CA ASP A 294 -10.98 15.63 -6.99
C ASP A 294 -11.58 14.24 -7.17
N ASN A 295 -10.75 13.20 -7.03
CA ASN A 295 -11.21 11.81 -7.08
C ASN A 295 -12.28 11.50 -6.03
N GLU A 296 -12.15 11.99 -4.77
CA GLU A 296 -13.18 11.83 -3.73
C GLU A 296 -14.52 12.41 -4.15
N SER A 297 -14.50 13.57 -4.78
CA SER A 297 -15.73 14.24 -5.25
C SER A 297 -16.44 13.39 -6.30
N THR A 298 -15.68 12.82 -7.24
CA THR A 298 -16.21 11.90 -8.27
C THR A 298 -16.74 10.60 -7.65
N LEU A 299 -15.98 9.99 -6.76
CA LEU A 299 -16.37 8.74 -6.08
C LEU A 299 -17.59 8.93 -5.18
N ALA A 300 -17.73 10.10 -4.51
CA ALA A 300 -18.90 10.41 -3.68
C ALA A 300 -20.19 10.48 -4.50
N ALA A 301 -20.09 10.91 -5.75
CA ALA A 301 -21.21 10.87 -6.71
C ALA A 301 -21.47 9.45 -7.26
N ARG A 302 -20.71 8.44 -6.84
CA ARG A 302 -20.73 7.06 -7.36
C ARG A 302 -20.37 6.96 -8.84
N ALA A 303 -19.70 7.96 -9.38
CA ALA A 303 -19.16 7.94 -10.73
C ALA A 303 -17.83 7.17 -10.76
N ARG A 304 -17.44 6.70 -11.93
CA ARG A 304 -16.09 6.18 -12.17
C ARG A 304 -15.14 7.34 -12.39
N LEU A 305 -13.89 7.18 -12.02
CA LEU A 305 -12.83 8.10 -12.40
C LEU A 305 -12.66 8.07 -13.91
N ASP A 306 -12.44 9.20 -14.52
CA ASP A 306 -12.07 9.29 -15.93
C ASP A 306 -10.57 9.02 -16.14
N ASP A 307 -10.16 8.97 -17.41
CA ASP A 307 -8.76 8.66 -17.77
C ASP A 307 -7.78 9.74 -17.33
N GLU A 308 -8.20 11.01 -17.22
CA GLU A 308 -7.38 12.11 -16.71
C GLU A 308 -7.17 11.95 -15.22
N GLN A 309 -8.23 11.70 -14.43
CA GLN A 309 -8.16 11.44 -12.99
C GLN A 309 -7.30 10.22 -12.68
N GLU A 310 -7.46 9.13 -13.44
CA GLU A 310 -6.63 7.94 -13.30
C GLU A 310 -5.16 8.23 -13.64
N THR A 311 -4.90 9.02 -14.68
CA THR A 311 -3.55 9.41 -15.09
C THR A 311 -2.88 10.27 -14.04
N MET A 312 -3.58 11.28 -13.51
CA MET A 312 -3.06 12.15 -12.47
C MET A 312 -2.77 11.40 -11.17
N SER A 313 -3.62 10.44 -10.80
CA SER A 313 -3.39 9.58 -9.63
C SER A 313 -2.11 8.75 -9.76
N ARG A 314 -1.86 8.17 -10.94
CA ARG A 314 -0.65 7.39 -11.23
C ARG A 314 0.60 8.27 -11.28
N LEU A 315 0.49 9.45 -11.88
CA LEU A 315 1.58 10.41 -11.97
C LEU A 315 1.99 10.92 -10.60
N ALA A 316 1.03 11.31 -9.76
CA ALA A 316 1.26 11.76 -8.38
C ALA A 316 1.93 10.65 -7.54
N CYS A 317 1.52 9.40 -7.70
CA CYS A 317 2.17 8.25 -7.07
C CYS A 317 3.65 8.10 -7.52
N SER A 318 3.90 8.15 -8.82
CA SER A 318 5.25 8.06 -9.37
C SER A 318 6.15 9.20 -8.89
N LEU A 319 5.61 10.42 -8.82
CA LEU A 319 6.33 11.58 -8.31
C LEU A 319 6.68 11.41 -6.82
N ALA A 320 5.74 10.95 -5.99
CA ALA A 320 5.97 10.72 -4.56
C ALA A 320 7.10 9.69 -4.34
N SER A 321 7.06 8.59 -5.08
CA SER A 321 8.07 7.54 -4.98
C SER A 321 9.45 8.02 -5.43
N ARG A 322 9.53 8.77 -6.53
CA ARG A 322 10.78 9.36 -7.00
C ARG A 322 11.33 10.37 -6.00
N THR A 323 10.50 11.25 -5.47
CA THR A 323 10.90 12.23 -4.45
C THR A 323 11.52 11.54 -3.22
N ALA A 324 10.93 10.45 -2.74
CA ALA A 324 11.49 9.71 -1.60
C ALA A 324 12.87 9.11 -1.92
N VAL A 325 13.06 8.59 -3.13
CA VAL A 325 14.38 8.07 -3.57
C VAL A 325 15.40 9.20 -3.71
N GLU A 326 15.04 10.35 -4.29
CA GLU A 326 15.92 11.52 -4.39
C GLU A 326 16.37 12.00 -3.00
N ILE A 327 15.45 12.00 -2.01
CA ILE A 327 15.80 12.35 -0.62
C ILE A 327 16.73 11.29 -0.01
N SER A 328 16.57 10.01 -0.33
CA SER A 328 17.50 8.99 0.13
C SER A 328 18.92 9.21 -0.41
N GLN A 329 19.05 9.71 -1.62
CA GLN A 329 20.35 10.11 -2.20
C GLN A 329 20.92 11.35 -1.48
N LEU A 330 20.08 12.31 -1.08
CA LEU A 330 20.49 13.43 -0.22
C LEU A 330 21.04 12.91 1.11
N VAL A 331 20.37 11.96 1.74
CA VAL A 331 20.82 11.30 2.97
C VAL A 331 22.18 10.65 2.75
N HIS A 332 22.33 9.86 1.71
CA HIS A 332 23.59 9.17 1.39
C HIS A 332 24.74 10.16 1.18
N ARG A 333 24.48 11.26 0.50
CA ARG A 333 25.52 12.27 0.16
C ARG A 333 25.98 13.06 1.37
N PHE A 334 25.09 13.43 2.30
CA PHE A 334 25.39 14.41 3.34
C PHE A 334 25.40 13.84 4.77
N ALA A 335 24.77 12.72 5.06
CA ALA A 335 24.74 12.17 6.42
C ALA A 335 26.05 11.50 6.84
N GLY A 336 26.99 11.31 5.91
CA GLY A 336 28.30 10.70 6.19
C GLY A 336 28.19 9.31 6.78
N ALA A 337 28.93 9.01 7.85
CA ALA A 337 28.93 7.70 8.47
C ALA A 337 27.57 7.29 9.10
N GLN A 338 26.64 8.21 9.30
CA GLN A 338 25.34 7.89 9.89
C GLN A 338 24.47 7.00 9.00
N VAL A 339 24.60 7.13 7.67
CA VAL A 339 23.86 6.28 6.73
C VAL A 339 24.45 4.86 6.63
N MET A 340 25.71 4.68 7.08
CA MET A 340 26.39 3.39 7.05
C MET A 340 26.25 2.59 8.36
N ARG A 341 25.83 3.24 9.44
CA ARG A 341 25.62 2.62 10.76
C ARG A 341 24.17 2.20 10.90
N ASP A 342 23.94 1.12 11.62
CA ASP A 342 22.59 0.73 12.00
C ASP A 342 21.87 1.90 12.69
N GLY A 343 20.65 2.17 12.26
CA GLY A 343 19.86 3.27 12.76
C GLY A 343 18.78 3.72 11.78
N THR A 344 18.05 4.75 12.16
CA THR A 344 16.88 5.22 11.41
C THR A 344 17.24 5.66 9.99
N LEU A 345 18.27 6.48 9.78
CA LEU A 345 18.67 6.95 8.45
C LEU A 345 19.03 5.80 7.51
N GLN A 346 19.85 4.84 8.00
CA GLN A 346 20.26 3.69 7.21
C GLN A 346 19.06 2.80 6.87
N ARG A 347 18.15 2.57 7.82
CA ARG A 347 16.94 1.76 7.61
C ARG A 347 16.02 2.40 6.58
N PHE A 348 15.68 3.67 6.73
CA PHE A 348 14.82 4.40 5.79
C PHE A 348 15.46 4.54 4.39
N PHE A 349 16.78 4.68 4.30
CA PHE A 349 17.52 4.62 3.03
C PHE A 349 17.27 3.28 2.32
N ARG A 350 17.53 2.15 2.97
CA ARG A 350 17.32 0.82 2.38
C ARG A 350 15.86 0.55 2.03
N ASP A 351 14.95 0.94 2.90
CA ASP A 351 13.52 0.74 2.72
C ASP A 351 12.97 1.56 1.56
N SER A 352 13.44 2.80 1.37
CA SER A 352 13.05 3.63 0.22
C SER A 352 13.44 2.99 -1.11
N HIS A 353 14.63 2.41 -1.19
CA HIS A 353 15.09 1.69 -2.38
C HIS A 353 14.32 0.39 -2.62
N ALA A 354 14.02 -0.38 -1.57
CA ALA A 354 13.21 -1.58 -1.68
C ALA A 354 11.77 -1.25 -2.12
N GLY A 355 11.12 -0.27 -1.49
CA GLY A 355 9.75 0.12 -1.79
C GLY A 355 9.59 0.78 -3.16
N SER A 356 10.61 1.43 -3.68
CA SER A 356 10.60 2.02 -5.04
C SER A 356 10.51 0.99 -6.16
N GLN A 357 10.75 -0.29 -5.88
CA GLN A 357 10.60 -1.37 -6.87
C GLN A 357 9.14 -1.78 -7.10
N HIS A 358 8.20 -1.16 -6.40
CA HIS A 358 6.78 -1.42 -6.60
C HIS A 358 6.35 -1.02 -8.02
N ARG A 359 5.59 -1.90 -8.69
CA ARG A 359 5.19 -1.73 -10.11
C ARG A 359 4.49 -0.39 -10.38
N GLY A 360 3.64 0.08 -9.45
CA GLY A 360 2.89 1.33 -9.59
C GLY A 360 3.75 2.59 -9.64
N SER A 361 5.01 2.54 -9.17
CA SER A 361 5.98 3.66 -9.20
C SER A 361 7.03 3.52 -10.30
N SER A 362 6.90 2.53 -11.19
CA SER A 362 7.87 2.30 -12.26
C SER A 362 7.88 3.43 -13.29
N HIS A 363 9.05 3.66 -13.92
CA HIS A 363 9.20 4.64 -15.00
C HIS A 363 8.29 4.34 -16.21
N ILE A 364 7.90 3.09 -16.42
CA ILE A 364 6.97 2.68 -17.47
C ILE A 364 5.59 3.31 -17.26
N VAL A 365 5.10 3.37 -16.02
CA VAL A 365 3.85 4.04 -15.68
C VAL A 365 3.94 5.54 -15.99
N THR A 366 5.04 6.19 -15.61
CA THR A 366 5.28 7.61 -15.93
C THR A 366 5.28 7.88 -17.44
N GLN A 367 5.92 7.01 -18.24
CA GLN A 367 5.90 7.13 -19.71
C GLN A 367 4.47 7.04 -20.27
N LYS A 368 3.65 6.13 -19.73
CA LYS A 368 2.25 5.99 -20.17
C LYS A 368 1.41 7.20 -19.76
N CYS A 369 1.61 7.74 -18.56
CA CYS A 369 1.00 9.01 -18.18
C CYS A 369 1.36 10.14 -19.15
N GLY A 370 2.63 10.26 -19.54
CA GLY A 370 3.06 11.24 -20.53
C GLY A 370 2.37 11.08 -21.89
N ARG A 371 2.16 9.85 -22.36
CA ARG A 371 1.44 9.59 -23.60
C ARG A 371 -0.03 9.97 -23.52
N MET A 372 -0.70 9.71 -22.38
CA MET A 372 -2.08 10.14 -22.15
C MET A 372 -2.19 11.68 -22.16
N LEU A 373 -1.36 12.34 -21.35
CA LEU A 373 -1.38 13.80 -21.18
C LEU A 373 -0.97 14.56 -22.47
N SER A 374 -0.11 13.97 -23.29
CA SER A 374 0.29 14.59 -24.58
C SER A 374 -0.74 14.43 -25.70
N GLY A 375 -1.83 13.68 -25.47
CA GLY A 375 -2.86 13.43 -26.49
C GLY A 375 -2.39 12.62 -27.69
N THR A 376 -1.28 11.88 -27.58
CA THR A 376 -0.71 11.10 -28.69
C THR A 376 -1.33 9.70 -28.85
N LEU A 377 -2.23 9.32 -27.97
CA LEU A 377 -2.89 8.01 -28.01
C LEU A 377 -4.14 8.04 -28.91
N PRO A 378 -4.48 6.92 -29.58
CA PRO A 378 -5.73 6.79 -30.29
C PRO A 378 -6.95 7.03 -29.41
N ALA A 379 -8.03 7.55 -29.97
CA ALA A 379 -9.30 7.69 -29.29
C ALA A 379 -9.79 6.34 -28.74
N GLY A 380 -10.33 6.33 -27.51
CA GLY A 380 -10.75 5.10 -26.81
C GLY A 380 -9.65 4.38 -26.07
N SER A 381 -8.41 4.91 -26.08
CA SER A 381 -7.36 4.42 -25.17
C SER A 381 -7.74 4.72 -23.73
N HIS A 382 -7.56 3.75 -22.82
CA HIS A 382 -7.91 3.88 -21.40
C HIS A 382 -6.94 3.09 -20.52
N TRP A 383 -7.00 3.33 -19.21
CA TRP A 383 -6.23 2.56 -18.25
C TRP A 383 -6.87 1.18 -18.03
N GLY A 384 -6.06 0.13 -18.22
CA GLY A 384 -6.30 -1.19 -17.66
C GLY A 384 -5.82 -1.28 -16.21
N PHE A 385 -5.16 -2.36 -15.84
CA PHE A 385 -4.63 -2.52 -14.46
C PHE A 385 -3.44 -1.56 -14.20
N PHE A 386 -2.22 -1.95 -14.63
CA PHE A 386 -1.03 -1.08 -14.61
C PHE A 386 -0.61 -0.66 -16.01
N ASP A 387 -1.44 -0.90 -17.02
CA ASP A 387 -1.12 -0.73 -18.42
C ASP A 387 -2.20 0.07 -19.13
N LEU A 388 -1.83 0.64 -20.30
CA LEU A 388 -2.78 1.23 -21.22
C LEU A 388 -3.36 0.15 -22.13
N VAL A 389 -4.67 0.16 -22.26
CA VAL A 389 -5.40 -0.55 -23.31
C VAL A 389 -5.55 0.43 -24.46
N VAL A 390 -4.91 0.12 -25.57
CA VAL A 390 -4.96 0.91 -26.80
C VAL A 390 -5.81 0.13 -27.78
N PRO A 391 -6.91 0.70 -28.34
CA PRO A 391 -7.70 0.03 -29.36
C PRO A 391 -6.80 -0.38 -30.53
N GLU A 392 -6.97 -1.59 -31.05
CA GLU A 392 -6.38 -1.96 -32.33
C GLU A 392 -6.85 -0.94 -33.37
N GLN A 393 -5.91 -0.20 -33.95
CA GLN A 393 -6.23 0.58 -35.13
C GLN A 393 -6.75 -0.42 -36.15
N ALA A 394 -8.03 -0.34 -36.51
CA ALA A 394 -8.50 -0.99 -37.69
C ALA A 394 -7.50 -0.62 -38.78
N ALA A 395 -6.80 -1.62 -39.32
CA ALA A 395 -5.82 -1.43 -40.36
C ALA A 395 -6.49 -0.52 -41.42
N ALA A 396 -6.03 0.74 -41.45
CA ALA A 396 -6.52 1.66 -42.46
C ALA A 396 -6.21 1.02 -43.79
N GLY A 397 -7.25 0.67 -44.48
CA GLY A 397 -7.18 -0.02 -45.75
C GLY A 397 -6.18 0.66 -46.64
N ALA A 398 -5.28 -0.15 -47.14
CA ALA A 398 -4.39 0.18 -48.23
C ALA A 398 -5.18 0.53 -49.52
#